data_c89c968cedc7309c609392d8703fcdc4
#
_entry.id   c89c968cedc7309c609392d8703fcdc4
#
_cell.length_a   1.000
_cell.length_b   1.000
_cell.length_c   1.000
_cell.angle_alpha   90.00
_cell.angle_beta   90.00
_cell.angle_gamma   90.00
#
_symmetry.space_group_name_H-M   'P 1'
#
loop_
_entity.id
_entity.type
_entity.pdbx_description
1 polymer ?
#
loop_
_entity_poly.entity_id
_entity_poly.type
_entity_poly.pdbx_seq_one_letter_code
_entity_poly.pdbx_strand_id
1 'polypeptide(L)'
;VLTGRNAVVTGGSRGIGRAIVERLCRDGAHVVFNYATDDDAAAEVVRTVRGDGGKVRSVRLDLADPDGPERLMSAAEEELDGLDILVNNAAFCPAPSLLTDTDPAVFDQVLAVNTRAVFMTIRHAALRMRDGGRIVNISTANTVRPGPGISAYAASKGAVEQLTAVAAHELGARGITVNTVSPGATDTELLRGTNPPQALEAVAGMTPLRRLGEPADVADVVAFLAGPDGRWITGQNVRATGGLA
;
A
#
# COMPACT_ATOMS: atom_id res chain seq x y z
N VAL A 1 12.24 2.30 15.29
CA VAL A 1 12.86 0.98 15.20
C VAL A 1 11.77 -0.07 15.34
N LEU A 2 11.73 -1.03 14.40
CA LEU A 2 10.70 -2.07 14.30
C LEU A 2 11.25 -3.47 14.66
N THR A 3 12.34 -3.52 15.41
CA THR A 3 12.99 -4.78 15.79
C THR A 3 12.01 -5.71 16.50
N GLY A 4 11.91 -6.96 16.01
CA GLY A 4 10.99 -7.97 16.52
C GLY A 4 9.53 -7.80 16.08
N ARG A 5 9.22 -6.86 15.20
CA ARG A 5 7.89 -6.71 14.60
C ARG A 5 7.77 -7.53 13.33
N ASN A 6 6.60 -8.10 13.12
CA ASN A 6 6.23 -8.91 11.97
C ASN A 6 5.27 -8.12 11.07
N ALA A 7 5.59 -8.02 9.79
CA ALA A 7 4.86 -7.19 8.85
C ALA A 7 4.41 -7.96 7.60
N VAL A 8 3.21 -7.66 7.12
CA VAL A 8 2.73 -8.05 5.78
C VAL A 8 2.61 -6.80 4.92
N VAL A 9 3.18 -6.86 3.70
CA VAL A 9 3.09 -5.79 2.70
C VAL A 9 2.50 -6.34 1.41
N THR A 10 1.39 -5.80 0.94
CA THR A 10 0.84 -6.23 -0.35
C THR A 10 1.48 -5.48 -1.51
N GLY A 11 1.81 -6.20 -2.60
CA GLY A 11 2.43 -5.62 -3.80
C GLY A 11 3.85 -5.12 -3.56
N GLY A 12 4.71 -5.92 -2.91
CA GLY A 12 6.03 -5.50 -2.43
C GLY A 12 7.18 -5.60 -3.42
N SER A 13 6.95 -6.03 -4.69
CA SER A 13 8.07 -6.30 -5.62
C SER A 13 8.60 -5.07 -6.35
N ARG A 14 7.86 -3.97 -6.43
CA ARG A 14 8.25 -2.76 -7.19
C ARG A 14 7.66 -1.47 -6.59
N GLY A 15 8.17 -0.33 -7.07
CA GLY A 15 7.64 1.00 -6.76
C GLY A 15 7.56 1.29 -5.26
N ILE A 16 6.44 1.86 -4.83
CA ILE A 16 6.19 2.22 -3.43
C ILE A 16 6.25 0.99 -2.51
N GLY A 17 5.67 -0.15 -2.95
CA GLY A 17 5.65 -1.38 -2.16
C GLY A 17 7.06 -1.93 -1.88
N ARG A 18 7.95 -1.93 -2.89
CA ARG A 18 9.36 -2.29 -2.71
C ARG A 18 10.04 -1.38 -1.69
N ALA A 19 9.89 -0.07 -1.83
CA ALA A 19 10.48 0.89 -0.89
C ALA A 19 9.96 0.70 0.54
N ILE A 20 8.68 0.35 0.71
CA ILE A 20 8.11 0.03 2.03
C ILE A 20 8.74 -1.24 2.60
N VAL A 21 8.84 -2.32 1.81
CA VAL A 21 9.49 -3.58 2.26
C VAL A 21 10.92 -3.32 2.70
N GLU A 22 11.73 -2.67 1.85
CA GLU A 22 13.12 -2.34 2.15
C GLU A 22 13.24 -1.45 3.39
N ARG A 23 12.35 -0.46 3.55
CA ARG A 23 12.34 0.44 4.70
C ARG A 23 11.98 -0.28 6.00
N LEU A 24 10.91 -1.07 6.02
CA LEU A 24 10.52 -1.81 7.22
C LEU A 24 11.56 -2.84 7.65
N CYS A 25 12.18 -3.55 6.68
CA CYS A 25 13.29 -4.48 6.96
C CYS A 25 14.52 -3.76 7.52
N ARG A 26 14.92 -2.62 6.95
CA ARG A 26 16.01 -1.79 7.46
C ARG A 26 15.75 -1.30 8.89
N ASP A 27 14.50 -1.04 9.23
CA ASP A 27 14.08 -0.65 10.59
C ASP A 27 13.98 -1.84 11.54
N GLY A 28 14.23 -3.09 11.07
CA GLY A 28 14.34 -4.31 11.86
C GLY A 28 13.12 -5.22 11.88
N ALA A 29 12.10 -4.95 11.05
CA ALA A 29 10.94 -5.81 10.92
C ALA A 29 11.27 -7.09 10.12
N HIS A 30 10.56 -8.20 10.42
CA HIS A 30 10.46 -9.36 9.55
C HIS A 30 9.26 -9.17 8.61
N VAL A 31 9.49 -9.16 7.30
CA VAL A 31 8.46 -8.80 6.32
C VAL A 31 8.11 -9.99 5.43
N VAL A 32 6.81 -10.28 5.31
CA VAL A 32 6.27 -11.09 4.22
C VAL A 32 5.58 -10.16 3.22
N PHE A 33 5.89 -10.28 1.93
CA PHE A 33 5.21 -9.51 0.90
C PHE A 33 4.70 -10.39 -0.24
N ASN A 34 3.59 -9.98 -0.88
CA ASN A 34 3.14 -10.64 -2.10
C ASN A 34 3.49 -9.85 -3.36
N TYR A 35 3.47 -10.57 -4.45
CA TYR A 35 3.50 -10.07 -5.82
C TYR A 35 2.66 -10.99 -6.73
N ALA A 36 2.21 -10.49 -7.88
CA ALA A 36 1.36 -11.26 -8.77
C ALA A 36 2.13 -11.98 -9.89
N THR A 37 3.02 -11.29 -10.59
CA THR A 37 3.55 -11.79 -11.87
C THR A 37 5.07 -11.75 -12.03
N ASP A 38 5.77 -10.81 -11.42
CA ASP A 38 7.19 -10.54 -11.67
C ASP A 38 8.08 -11.24 -10.65
N ASP A 39 8.47 -12.48 -10.97
CA ASP A 39 9.32 -13.31 -10.12
C ASP A 39 10.73 -12.72 -9.95
N ASP A 40 11.30 -12.11 -11.00
CA ASP A 40 12.65 -11.55 -10.99
C ASP A 40 12.72 -10.31 -10.09
N ALA A 41 11.74 -9.41 -10.22
CA ALA A 41 11.66 -8.23 -9.34
C ALA A 41 11.47 -8.64 -7.87
N ALA A 42 10.63 -9.63 -7.59
CA ALA A 42 10.45 -10.12 -6.23
C ALA A 42 11.74 -10.77 -5.68
N ALA A 43 12.44 -11.56 -6.48
CA ALA A 43 13.70 -12.17 -6.10
C ALA A 43 14.81 -11.11 -5.85
N GLU A 44 14.81 -10.02 -6.61
CA GLU A 44 15.74 -8.90 -6.40
C GLU A 44 15.51 -8.23 -5.05
N VAL A 45 14.25 -7.93 -4.68
CA VAL A 45 13.93 -7.38 -3.35
C VAL A 45 14.42 -8.30 -2.24
N VAL A 46 14.18 -9.61 -2.37
CA VAL A 46 14.63 -10.59 -1.38
C VAL A 46 16.16 -10.61 -1.27
N ARG A 47 16.88 -10.57 -2.41
CA ARG A 47 18.36 -10.53 -2.40
C ARG A 47 18.90 -9.26 -1.72
N THR A 48 18.34 -8.10 -2.09
CA THR A 48 18.75 -6.81 -1.52
C THR A 48 18.57 -6.79 -0.01
N VAL A 49 17.36 -7.09 0.46
CA VAL A 49 17.03 -7.07 1.89
C VAL A 49 17.89 -8.06 2.69
N ARG A 50 18.07 -9.28 2.17
CA ARG A 50 18.91 -10.29 2.85
C ARG A 50 20.39 -9.93 2.84
N GLY A 51 20.86 -9.30 1.76
CA GLY A 51 22.23 -8.77 1.65
C GLY A 51 22.54 -7.73 2.74
N ASP A 52 21.52 -6.95 3.12
CA ASP A 52 21.61 -5.96 4.19
C ASP A 52 21.31 -6.56 5.59
N GLY A 53 21.17 -7.89 5.71
CA GLY A 53 20.91 -8.60 6.97
C GLY A 53 19.44 -8.56 7.42
N GLY A 54 18.52 -8.08 6.59
CA GLY A 54 17.08 -8.06 6.88
C GLY A 54 16.41 -9.43 6.71
N LYS A 55 15.23 -9.57 7.29
CA LYS A 55 14.39 -10.79 7.21
C LYS A 55 13.21 -10.53 6.28
N VAL A 56 13.12 -11.28 5.19
CA VAL A 56 12.07 -11.10 4.20
C VAL A 56 11.71 -12.40 3.50
N ARG A 57 10.41 -12.59 3.20
CA ARG A 57 9.88 -13.65 2.34
C ARG A 57 8.92 -13.04 1.31
N SER A 58 9.01 -13.48 0.07
CA SER A 58 8.05 -13.18 -0.99
C SER A 58 7.08 -14.33 -1.21
N VAL A 59 5.82 -14.01 -1.55
CA VAL A 59 4.77 -14.98 -1.85
C VAL A 59 4.11 -14.59 -3.16
N ARG A 60 4.10 -15.48 -4.16
CA ARG A 60 3.41 -15.23 -5.43
C ARG A 60 1.93 -15.53 -5.28
N LEU A 61 1.12 -14.47 -5.30
CA LEU A 61 -0.35 -14.54 -5.17
C LEU A 61 -0.99 -13.34 -5.87
N ASP A 62 -2.03 -13.60 -6.67
CA ASP A 62 -2.87 -12.54 -7.22
C ASP A 62 -3.99 -12.19 -6.23
N LEU A 63 -4.07 -10.92 -5.86
CA LEU A 63 -5.11 -10.42 -4.96
C LEU A 63 -6.46 -10.19 -5.66
N ALA A 64 -6.52 -10.30 -6.99
CA ALA A 64 -7.77 -10.35 -7.73
C ALA A 64 -8.51 -11.67 -7.50
N ASP A 65 -7.79 -12.76 -7.21
CA ASP A 65 -8.40 -14.04 -6.89
C ASP A 65 -9.28 -13.91 -5.63
N PRO A 66 -10.49 -14.52 -5.62
CA PRO A 66 -11.40 -14.44 -4.49
C PRO A 66 -10.81 -14.86 -3.14
N ASP A 67 -9.94 -15.87 -3.13
CA ASP A 67 -9.25 -16.41 -1.95
C ASP A 67 -7.81 -15.90 -1.79
N GLY A 68 -7.29 -15.13 -2.76
CA GLY A 68 -5.92 -14.61 -2.77
C GLY A 68 -5.54 -13.89 -1.49
N PRO A 69 -6.33 -12.92 -0.98
CA PRO A 69 -6.01 -12.23 0.26
C PRO A 69 -5.93 -13.15 1.49
N GLU A 70 -6.82 -14.15 1.60
CA GLU A 70 -6.83 -15.10 2.71
C GLU A 70 -5.61 -16.03 2.65
N ARG A 71 -5.27 -16.53 1.47
CA ARG A 71 -4.07 -17.34 1.23
C ARG A 71 -2.78 -16.58 1.55
N LEU A 72 -2.71 -15.29 1.22
CA LEU A 72 -1.57 -14.45 1.60
C LEU A 72 -1.42 -14.37 3.11
N MET A 73 -2.51 -14.07 3.81
CA MET A 73 -2.47 -13.90 5.26
C MET A 73 -2.15 -15.22 5.97
N SER A 74 -2.68 -16.36 5.48
CA SER A 74 -2.32 -17.67 5.99
C SER A 74 -0.84 -18.04 5.77
N ALA A 75 -0.31 -17.75 4.56
CA ALA A 75 1.11 -17.97 4.28
C ALA A 75 2.02 -17.06 5.12
N ALA A 76 1.55 -15.87 5.48
CA ALA A 76 2.27 -14.99 6.39
C ALA A 76 2.24 -15.53 7.84
N GLU A 77 1.12 -16.05 8.32
CA GLU A 77 1.02 -16.68 9.65
C GLU A 77 1.95 -17.90 9.80
N GLU A 78 2.14 -18.69 8.74
CA GLU A 78 3.10 -19.80 8.73
C GLU A 78 4.56 -19.38 8.88
N GLU A 79 4.91 -18.18 8.35
CA GLU A 79 6.28 -17.64 8.38
C GLU A 79 6.55 -16.77 9.61
N LEU A 80 5.54 -16.03 10.03
CA LEU A 80 5.64 -15.02 11.08
C LEU A 80 5.06 -15.56 12.39
N ASP A 81 5.73 -15.31 13.49
CA ASP A 81 5.15 -15.54 14.82
C ASP A 81 4.20 -14.37 15.16
N GLY A 82 2.98 -14.40 14.61
CA GLY A 82 1.94 -13.38 14.75
C GLY A 82 2.15 -12.15 13.87
N LEU A 83 1.14 -11.31 13.77
CA LEU A 83 1.10 -10.11 12.91
C LEU A 83 1.11 -8.84 13.76
N ASP A 84 2.03 -7.92 13.47
CA ASP A 84 2.13 -6.61 14.13
C ASP A 84 1.79 -5.46 13.17
N ILE A 85 2.14 -5.59 11.88
CA ILE A 85 2.01 -4.52 10.89
C ILE A 85 1.39 -5.09 9.62
N LEU A 86 0.34 -4.42 9.12
CA LEU A 86 -0.24 -4.69 7.80
C LEU A 86 -0.14 -3.44 6.95
N VAL A 87 0.46 -3.56 5.75
CA VAL A 87 0.47 -2.48 4.75
C VAL A 87 -0.24 -2.94 3.48
N ASN A 88 -1.41 -2.38 3.21
CA ASN A 88 -2.17 -2.60 1.99
C ASN A 88 -1.71 -1.60 0.92
N ASN A 89 -0.75 -2.03 0.10
CA ASN A 89 -0.18 -1.19 -0.97
C ASN A 89 -0.57 -1.66 -2.38
N ALA A 90 -0.79 -2.96 -2.60
CA ALA A 90 -1.15 -3.48 -3.92
C ALA A 90 -2.31 -2.69 -4.55
N ALA A 91 -2.17 -2.38 -5.82
CA ALA A 91 -3.20 -1.68 -6.57
C ALA A 91 -3.16 -2.07 -8.06
N PHE A 92 -4.33 -2.14 -8.66
CA PHE A 92 -4.53 -2.15 -10.09
C PHE A 92 -5.04 -0.77 -10.54
N CYS A 93 -4.28 -0.12 -11.42
CA CYS A 93 -4.65 1.16 -12.04
C CYS A 93 -4.67 0.94 -13.55
N PRO A 94 -5.85 0.83 -14.16
CA PRO A 94 -5.98 0.67 -15.60
C PRO A 94 -5.56 1.95 -16.35
N ALA A 95 -5.37 1.84 -17.66
CA ALA A 95 -5.23 3.02 -18.51
C ALA A 95 -6.44 3.96 -18.35
N PRO A 96 -6.23 5.29 -18.38
CA PRO A 96 -7.34 6.23 -18.27
C PRO A 96 -8.42 5.99 -19.33
N SER A 97 -9.68 5.92 -18.88
CA SER A 97 -10.87 5.74 -19.72
C SER A 97 -12.02 6.60 -19.20
N LEU A 98 -12.74 7.27 -20.09
CA LEU A 98 -13.90 8.06 -19.68
C LEU A 98 -14.96 7.16 -19.04
N LEU A 99 -15.80 7.74 -18.20
CA LEU A 99 -16.83 6.99 -17.47
C LEU A 99 -17.74 6.20 -18.42
N THR A 100 -18.08 6.78 -19.58
CA THR A 100 -18.91 6.16 -20.62
C THR A 100 -18.24 5.00 -21.34
N ASP A 101 -16.91 4.97 -21.35
CA ASP A 101 -16.10 4.02 -22.14
C ASP A 101 -15.42 2.98 -21.24
N THR A 102 -15.59 3.10 -19.93
CA THR A 102 -15.02 2.14 -18.97
C THR A 102 -15.78 0.83 -19.01
N ASP A 103 -15.09 -0.26 -19.38
CA ASP A 103 -15.67 -1.62 -19.35
C ASP A 103 -16.03 -1.98 -17.90
N PRO A 104 -17.28 -2.44 -17.64
CA PRO A 104 -17.68 -2.93 -16.31
C PRO A 104 -16.74 -4.00 -15.75
N ALA A 105 -16.18 -4.88 -16.57
CA ALA A 105 -15.23 -5.90 -16.12
C ALA A 105 -13.92 -5.28 -15.57
N VAL A 106 -13.45 -4.17 -16.16
CA VAL A 106 -12.30 -3.42 -15.64
C VAL A 106 -12.64 -2.76 -14.30
N PHE A 107 -13.85 -2.20 -14.17
CA PHE A 107 -14.33 -1.65 -12.91
C PHE A 107 -14.34 -2.72 -11.81
N ASP A 108 -14.89 -3.91 -12.10
CA ASP A 108 -14.95 -5.03 -11.14
C ASP A 108 -13.54 -5.50 -10.75
N GLN A 109 -12.61 -5.58 -11.70
CA GLN A 109 -11.21 -5.93 -11.41
C GLN A 109 -10.52 -4.89 -10.51
N VAL A 110 -10.75 -3.59 -10.76
CA VAL A 110 -10.23 -2.52 -9.90
C VAL A 110 -10.75 -2.67 -8.48
N LEU A 111 -12.05 -2.91 -8.30
CA LEU A 111 -12.64 -3.11 -6.97
C LEU A 111 -12.16 -4.39 -6.30
N ALA A 112 -11.96 -5.47 -7.05
CA ALA A 112 -11.45 -6.73 -6.50
C ALA A 112 -10.06 -6.53 -5.87
N VAL A 113 -9.13 -5.91 -6.59
CA VAL A 113 -7.76 -5.68 -6.10
C VAL A 113 -7.69 -4.56 -5.07
N ASN A 114 -8.27 -3.39 -5.39
CA ASN A 114 -8.01 -2.18 -4.60
C ASN A 114 -8.90 -2.05 -3.36
N THR A 115 -10.08 -2.69 -3.36
CA THR A 115 -11.06 -2.53 -2.28
C THR A 115 -11.34 -3.84 -1.57
N ARG A 116 -11.78 -4.88 -2.31
CA ARG A 116 -12.13 -6.16 -1.71
C ARG A 116 -10.93 -6.82 -1.03
N ALA A 117 -9.77 -6.85 -1.68
CA ALA A 117 -8.56 -7.42 -1.09
C ALA A 117 -8.16 -6.67 0.19
N VAL A 118 -8.24 -5.33 0.19
CA VAL A 118 -7.96 -4.51 1.38
C VAL A 118 -8.96 -4.82 2.51
N PHE A 119 -10.24 -4.93 2.21
CA PHE A 119 -11.24 -5.35 3.20
C PHE A 119 -10.92 -6.72 3.81
N MET A 120 -10.57 -7.71 2.97
CA MET A 120 -10.27 -9.07 3.42
C MET A 120 -9.01 -9.14 4.30
N THR A 121 -7.96 -8.41 3.95
CA THR A 121 -6.73 -8.35 4.76
C THR A 121 -6.95 -7.60 6.08
N ILE A 122 -7.73 -6.51 6.10
CA ILE A 122 -8.11 -5.80 7.33
C ILE A 122 -8.97 -6.71 8.22
N ARG A 123 -9.95 -7.41 7.64
CA ARG A 123 -10.79 -8.37 8.38
C ARG A 123 -9.95 -9.48 9.02
N HIS A 124 -8.98 -10.03 8.29
CA HIS A 124 -8.06 -11.02 8.85
C HIS A 124 -7.22 -10.42 10.00
N ALA A 125 -6.65 -9.24 9.80
CA ALA A 125 -5.89 -8.53 10.82
C ALA A 125 -6.75 -8.21 12.06
N ALA A 126 -8.00 -7.82 11.89
CA ALA A 126 -8.93 -7.59 12.99
C ALA A 126 -9.10 -8.83 13.88
N LEU A 127 -9.04 -10.02 13.31
CA LEU A 127 -9.19 -11.29 14.04
C LEU A 127 -7.87 -11.83 14.64
N ARG A 128 -6.73 -11.58 14.00
CA ARG A 128 -5.46 -12.28 14.25
C ARG A 128 -4.28 -11.39 14.65
N MET A 129 -4.32 -10.10 14.33
CA MET A 129 -3.25 -9.16 14.67
C MET A 129 -3.09 -9.04 16.18
N ARG A 130 -1.86 -8.90 16.65
CA ARG A 130 -1.53 -8.60 18.04
C ARG A 130 -2.09 -7.25 18.46
N ASP A 131 -2.45 -7.10 19.72
CA ASP A 131 -2.83 -5.81 20.29
C ASP A 131 -1.67 -4.81 20.18
N GLY A 132 -1.99 -3.55 19.96
CA GLY A 132 -1.00 -2.53 19.66
C GLY A 132 -0.45 -2.58 18.23
N GLY A 133 -1.12 -3.31 17.32
CA GLY A 133 -0.76 -3.43 15.92
C GLY A 133 -0.94 -2.14 15.10
N ARG A 134 -0.50 -2.18 13.85
CA ARG A 134 -0.51 -1.05 12.92
C ARG A 134 -1.04 -1.49 11.56
N ILE A 135 -2.04 -0.80 11.04
CA ILE A 135 -2.54 -1.00 9.68
C ILE A 135 -2.36 0.31 8.90
N VAL A 136 -1.69 0.23 7.75
CA VAL A 136 -1.49 1.37 6.86
C VAL A 136 -2.00 1.00 5.47
N ASN A 137 -2.96 1.77 4.96
CA ASN A 137 -3.54 1.56 3.64
C ASN A 137 -3.03 2.63 2.68
N ILE A 138 -2.62 2.26 1.47
CA ILE A 138 -2.17 3.20 0.45
C ILE A 138 -3.36 3.60 -0.43
N SER A 139 -3.74 4.88 -0.36
CA SER A 139 -4.73 5.52 -1.22
C SER A 139 -4.06 6.34 -2.33
N THR A 140 -4.55 7.52 -2.62
CA THR A 140 -4.05 8.42 -3.65
C THR A 140 -4.53 9.85 -3.41
N ALA A 141 -3.76 10.86 -3.80
CA ALA A 141 -4.21 12.25 -3.84
C ALA A 141 -5.42 12.46 -4.79
N ASN A 142 -5.66 11.54 -5.72
CA ASN A 142 -6.76 11.63 -6.67
C ASN A 142 -8.16 11.52 -6.03
N THR A 143 -8.26 11.09 -4.76
CA THR A 143 -9.54 11.10 -4.02
C THR A 143 -10.02 12.52 -3.70
N VAL A 144 -9.10 13.47 -3.54
CA VAL A 144 -9.40 14.88 -3.27
C VAL A 144 -9.10 15.79 -4.47
N ARG A 145 -8.35 15.30 -5.44
CA ARG A 145 -8.00 16.01 -6.67
C ARG A 145 -8.23 15.10 -7.88
N PRO A 146 -9.50 14.73 -8.14
CA PRO A 146 -9.84 13.82 -9.22
C PRO A 146 -9.59 14.46 -10.60
N GLY A 147 -9.27 13.60 -11.56
CA GLY A 147 -9.18 13.95 -12.97
C GLY A 147 -10.09 13.09 -13.82
N PRO A 148 -10.34 13.45 -15.08
CA PRO A 148 -11.09 12.61 -16.01
C PRO A 148 -10.32 11.28 -16.27
N GLY A 149 -11.09 10.23 -16.55
CA GLY A 149 -10.53 8.94 -16.96
C GLY A 149 -10.10 7.99 -15.82
N ILE A 150 -10.29 8.36 -14.54
CA ILE A 150 -9.85 7.54 -13.39
C ILE A 150 -10.99 7.16 -12.45
N SER A 151 -12.23 7.13 -12.93
CA SER A 151 -13.44 6.96 -12.11
C SER A 151 -13.37 5.70 -11.23
N ALA A 152 -13.09 4.53 -11.82
CA ALA A 152 -13.00 3.27 -11.10
C ALA A 152 -11.88 3.29 -10.03
N TYR A 153 -10.71 3.79 -10.42
CA TYR A 153 -9.55 3.89 -9.53
C TYR A 153 -9.83 4.83 -8.34
N ALA A 154 -10.32 6.04 -8.61
CA ALA A 154 -10.62 7.02 -7.56
C ALA A 154 -11.73 6.51 -6.61
N ALA A 155 -12.78 5.89 -7.15
CA ALA A 155 -13.84 5.26 -6.34
C ALA A 155 -13.30 4.17 -5.43
N SER A 156 -12.43 3.28 -5.96
CA SER A 156 -11.82 2.20 -5.17
C SER A 156 -10.97 2.73 -4.01
N LYS A 157 -10.23 3.81 -4.25
CA LYS A 157 -9.37 4.41 -3.22
C LYS A 157 -10.17 5.24 -2.20
N GLY A 158 -11.25 5.88 -2.61
CA GLY A 158 -12.21 6.49 -1.67
C GLY A 158 -12.84 5.45 -0.73
N ALA A 159 -13.17 4.27 -1.24
CA ALA A 159 -13.63 3.15 -0.41
C ALA A 159 -12.58 2.72 0.64
N VAL A 160 -11.31 2.66 0.27
CA VAL A 160 -10.21 2.34 1.20
C VAL A 160 -10.10 3.37 2.33
N GLU A 161 -10.29 4.65 2.03
CA GLU A 161 -10.29 5.72 3.05
C GLU A 161 -11.42 5.54 4.06
N GLN A 162 -12.62 5.17 3.61
CA GLN A 162 -13.74 4.90 4.50
C GLN A 162 -13.55 3.60 5.29
N LEU A 163 -13.04 2.52 4.67
CA LEU A 163 -12.66 1.30 5.40
C LEU A 163 -11.65 1.60 6.52
N THR A 164 -10.68 2.47 6.24
CA THR A 164 -9.69 2.93 7.23
C THR A 164 -10.36 3.61 8.42
N ALA A 165 -11.25 4.56 8.15
CA ALA A 165 -11.94 5.32 9.19
C ALA A 165 -12.77 4.40 10.11
N VAL A 166 -13.55 3.49 9.52
CA VAL A 166 -14.38 2.54 10.29
C VAL A 166 -13.49 1.58 11.09
N ALA A 167 -12.48 0.96 10.46
CA ALA A 167 -11.59 0.03 11.14
C ALA A 167 -10.83 0.68 12.31
N ALA A 168 -10.47 1.96 12.20
CA ALA A 168 -9.83 2.70 13.28
C ALA A 168 -10.73 2.79 14.54
N HIS A 169 -12.03 2.97 14.36
CA HIS A 169 -12.98 2.98 15.46
C HIS A 169 -13.19 1.58 16.08
N GLU A 170 -13.30 0.55 15.22
CA GLU A 170 -13.57 -0.81 15.67
C GLU A 170 -12.37 -1.44 16.40
N LEU A 171 -11.12 -1.11 15.98
CA LEU A 171 -9.91 -1.75 16.48
C LEU A 171 -9.18 -0.93 17.56
N GLY A 172 -9.63 0.31 17.79
CA GLY A 172 -9.01 1.23 18.74
C GLY A 172 -8.92 0.71 20.18
N ALA A 173 -9.93 -0.04 20.66
CA ALA A 173 -9.93 -0.64 21.99
C ALA A 173 -8.79 -1.66 22.20
N ARG A 174 -8.24 -2.24 21.11
CA ARG A 174 -7.07 -3.13 21.11
C ARG A 174 -5.75 -2.39 20.93
N GLY A 175 -5.76 -1.05 20.93
CA GLY A 175 -4.57 -0.23 20.66
C GLY A 175 -4.05 -0.34 19.22
N ILE A 176 -4.84 -0.91 18.31
CA ILE A 176 -4.49 -1.02 16.88
C ILE A 176 -4.82 0.31 16.21
N THR A 177 -3.82 0.91 15.55
CA THR A 177 -4.06 2.10 14.73
C THR A 177 -4.27 1.71 13.26
N VAL A 178 -5.20 2.39 12.59
CA VAL A 178 -5.48 2.18 11.17
C VAL A 178 -5.46 3.54 10.47
N ASN A 179 -4.55 3.72 9.52
CA ASN A 179 -4.37 4.98 8.80
C ASN A 179 -4.25 4.76 7.30
N THR A 180 -4.50 5.82 6.56
CA THR A 180 -4.25 5.88 5.12
C THR A 180 -3.08 6.81 4.84
N VAL A 181 -2.25 6.44 3.86
CA VAL A 181 -1.30 7.34 3.21
C VAL A 181 -1.79 7.56 1.79
N SER A 182 -1.94 8.83 1.38
CA SER A 182 -2.34 9.24 0.03
C SER A 182 -1.16 9.89 -0.69
N PRO A 183 -0.42 9.13 -1.52
CA PRO A 183 0.68 9.70 -2.31
C PRO A 183 0.18 10.67 -3.38
N GLY A 184 1.00 11.67 -3.69
CA GLY A 184 0.94 12.42 -4.93
C GLY A 184 1.54 11.63 -6.09
N ALA A 185 1.86 12.35 -7.18
CA ALA A 185 2.58 11.75 -8.31
C ALA A 185 3.96 11.29 -7.84
N THR A 186 4.12 9.97 -7.72
CA THR A 186 5.35 9.33 -7.23
C THR A 186 6.03 8.61 -8.39
N ASP A 187 7.31 8.83 -8.55
CA ASP A 187 8.14 8.27 -9.63
C ASP A 187 8.24 6.74 -9.53
N THR A 188 7.38 6.06 -10.24
CA THR A 188 7.26 4.61 -10.28
C THR A 188 7.07 4.15 -11.73
N GLU A 189 7.35 2.88 -12.00
CA GLU A 189 7.04 2.27 -13.31
C GLU A 189 5.56 2.44 -13.68
N LEU A 190 4.65 2.32 -12.70
CA LEU A 190 3.22 2.53 -12.91
C LEU A 190 2.93 3.94 -13.41
N LEU A 191 3.49 4.97 -12.78
CA LEU A 191 3.28 6.37 -13.18
C LEU A 191 3.87 6.64 -14.56
N ARG A 192 5.11 6.16 -14.80
CA ARG A 192 5.80 6.34 -16.09
C ARG A 192 5.13 5.56 -17.22
N GLY A 193 4.58 4.39 -16.95
CA GLY A 193 3.87 3.57 -17.94
C GLY A 193 2.51 4.12 -18.36
N THR A 194 1.91 5.01 -17.56
CA THR A 194 0.58 5.59 -17.82
C THR A 194 0.62 7.07 -18.22
N ASN A 195 1.79 7.72 -18.18
CA ASN A 195 1.92 9.14 -18.46
C ASN A 195 3.13 9.45 -19.34
N PRO A 196 3.00 10.29 -20.36
CA PRO A 196 4.13 10.74 -21.18
C PRO A 196 5.07 11.67 -20.37
N PRO A 197 6.37 11.78 -20.74
CA PRO A 197 7.37 12.57 -20.01
C PRO A 197 6.93 14.02 -19.76
N GLN A 198 6.31 14.66 -20.73
CA GLN A 198 5.82 16.06 -20.63
C GLN A 198 4.75 16.24 -19.54
N ALA A 199 3.88 15.23 -19.37
CA ALA A 199 2.88 15.24 -18.29
C ALA A 199 3.55 15.11 -16.92
N LEU A 200 4.60 14.29 -16.82
CA LEU A 200 5.38 14.14 -15.58
C LEU A 200 6.12 15.43 -15.19
N GLU A 201 6.72 16.12 -16.16
CA GLU A 201 7.35 17.42 -15.96
C GLU A 201 6.33 18.48 -15.53
N ALA A 202 5.15 18.50 -16.16
CA ALA A 202 4.08 19.42 -15.79
C ALA A 202 3.60 19.20 -14.36
N VAL A 203 3.42 17.95 -13.94
CA VAL A 203 3.01 17.61 -12.57
C VAL A 203 4.12 17.97 -11.56
N ALA A 204 5.38 17.69 -11.86
CA ALA A 204 6.51 18.11 -11.03
C ALA A 204 6.54 19.64 -10.88
N GLY A 205 6.30 20.39 -11.97
CA GLY A 205 6.23 21.85 -11.96
C GLY A 205 5.05 22.42 -11.16
N MET A 206 3.92 21.70 -11.09
CA MET A 206 2.76 22.09 -10.27
C MET A 206 2.92 21.73 -8.79
N THR A 207 3.77 20.76 -8.47
CA THR A 207 4.04 20.36 -7.09
C THR A 207 4.82 21.48 -6.38
N PRO A 208 4.40 21.98 -5.23
CA PRO A 208 5.15 23.01 -4.48
C PRO A 208 6.62 22.69 -4.24
N LEU A 209 6.95 21.41 -3.95
CA LEU A 209 8.35 20.97 -3.82
C LEU A 209 9.09 20.76 -5.14
N ARG A 210 8.46 21.09 -6.30
CA ARG A 210 9.06 21.13 -7.65
C ARG A 210 9.70 19.83 -8.14
N ARG A 211 9.21 18.71 -7.65
CA ARG A 211 9.62 17.38 -8.09
C ARG A 211 8.47 16.38 -8.00
N LEU A 212 8.62 15.26 -8.65
CA LEU A 212 7.83 14.06 -8.32
C LEU A 212 8.24 13.56 -6.93
N GLY A 213 7.32 12.91 -6.24
CA GLY A 213 7.67 12.13 -5.06
C GLY A 213 8.54 10.93 -5.47
N GLU A 214 9.40 10.50 -4.58
CA GLU A 214 10.12 9.23 -4.69
C GLU A 214 9.39 8.14 -3.88
N PRO A 215 9.48 6.86 -4.25
CA PRO A 215 8.93 5.77 -3.43
C PRO A 215 9.35 5.84 -1.96
N ALA A 216 10.57 6.32 -1.68
CA ALA A 216 11.10 6.51 -0.34
C ALA A 216 10.32 7.57 0.47
N ASP A 217 9.86 8.66 -0.17
CA ASP A 217 9.06 9.69 0.50
C ASP A 217 7.77 9.09 1.11
N VAL A 218 7.17 8.12 0.42
CA VAL A 218 5.97 7.43 0.89
C VAL A 218 6.31 6.37 1.94
N ALA A 219 7.38 5.60 1.72
CA ALA A 219 7.83 4.55 2.64
C ALA A 219 8.21 5.12 4.01
N ASP A 220 8.78 6.33 4.06
CA ASP A 220 9.12 7.02 5.31
C ASP A 220 7.88 7.39 6.13
N VAL A 221 6.82 7.87 5.48
CA VAL A 221 5.53 8.13 6.14
C VAL A 221 4.90 6.83 6.65
N VAL A 222 4.95 5.76 5.86
CA VAL A 222 4.47 4.43 6.28
C VAL A 222 5.24 3.93 7.50
N ALA A 223 6.57 4.02 7.50
CA ALA A 223 7.41 3.59 8.62
C ALA A 223 7.14 4.40 9.90
N PHE A 224 6.90 5.70 9.78
CA PHE A 224 6.47 6.55 10.89
C PHE A 224 5.15 6.07 11.49
N LEU A 225 4.12 5.84 10.67
CA LEU A 225 2.80 5.37 11.12
C LEU A 225 2.85 3.93 11.69
N ALA A 226 3.71 3.07 11.14
CA ALA A 226 3.93 1.70 11.60
C ALA A 226 4.77 1.63 12.89
N GLY A 227 5.52 2.69 13.19
CA GLY A 227 6.42 2.77 14.32
C GLY A 227 5.76 3.25 15.64
N PRO A 228 6.56 3.34 16.70
CA PRO A 228 6.08 3.81 18.00
C PRO A 228 5.64 5.28 17.97
N ASP A 229 6.20 6.10 17.08
CA ASP A 229 5.90 7.53 17.00
C ASP A 229 4.52 7.81 16.41
N GLY A 230 3.98 6.86 15.59
CA GLY A 230 2.61 6.91 15.06
C GLY A 230 1.51 6.46 16.03
N ARG A 231 1.84 6.06 17.27
CA ARG A 231 0.92 5.42 18.24
C ARG A 231 -0.35 6.19 18.59
N TRP A 232 -0.34 7.51 18.40
CA TRP A 232 -1.48 8.40 18.70
C TRP A 232 -2.19 8.91 17.46
N ILE A 233 -1.88 8.32 16.28
CA ILE A 233 -2.48 8.66 15.00
C ILE A 233 -3.31 7.45 14.53
N THR A 234 -4.63 7.62 14.43
CA THR A 234 -5.54 6.61 13.90
C THR A 234 -6.72 7.26 13.18
N GLY A 235 -7.29 6.58 12.19
CA GLY A 235 -8.38 7.08 11.36
C GLY A 235 -8.01 8.24 10.42
N GLN A 236 -6.70 8.52 10.24
CA GLN A 236 -6.22 9.66 9.46
C GLN A 236 -5.86 9.27 8.03
N ASN A 237 -6.03 10.24 7.12
CA ASN A 237 -5.48 10.18 5.78
C ASN A 237 -4.32 11.18 5.66
N VAL A 238 -3.10 10.66 5.70
CA VAL A 238 -1.87 11.47 5.59
C VAL A 238 -1.48 11.62 4.13
N ARG A 239 -1.52 12.85 3.62
CA ARG A 239 -1.19 13.16 2.23
C ARG A 239 0.29 13.40 2.05
N ALA A 240 0.97 12.47 1.38
CA ALA A 240 2.38 12.57 1.00
C ALA A 240 2.48 13.08 -0.46
N THR A 241 2.24 14.38 -0.68
CA THR A 241 1.98 14.93 -2.02
C THR A 241 2.97 16.03 -2.45
N GLY A 242 3.96 16.35 -1.62
CA GLY A 242 4.83 17.50 -1.85
C GLY A 242 4.07 18.85 -1.90
N GLY A 243 2.87 18.90 -1.30
CA GLY A 243 1.99 20.07 -1.25
C GLY A 243 1.02 20.18 -2.43
N LEU A 244 0.93 19.17 -3.30
CA LEU A 244 0.06 19.21 -4.49
C LEU A 244 -1.44 19.12 -4.13
N ALA A 245 -1.79 18.51 -3.00
CA ALA A 245 -3.16 18.33 -2.49
C ALA A 245 -3.19 18.32 -0.96
#